data_6f7f458d9b10070573258479a695e0f9
#
_entry.id   6f7f458d9b10070573258479a695e0f9
#
_cell.length_a   1.000
_cell.length_b   1.000
_cell.length_c   1.000
_cell.angle_alpha   90.00
_cell.angle_beta   90.00
_cell.angle_gamma   90.00
#
_symmetry.space_group_name_H-M   'P 1'
#
loop_
_entity.id
_entity.type
_entity.pdbx_description
1 polymer ?
#
loop_
_entity_poly.entity_id
_entity_poly.type
_entity_poly.pdbx_seq_one_letter_code
_entity_poly.pdbx_strand_id
1 'polypeptide(L)'
;PTTLAAGLQGVLAGVSANKAAAAAAATSSPNVTLSDNGIYSTTYRIGKWDGEVKAQQIDTHGNVSTAVQWSAGPLLDARIFSPGDNRTIYTFSASAVDKLKPFQWAGLLPAEQAYFNNKGSLLHQYGGLSSANQIVANDGEQLLLYLRGQKQLELLTAGPNGVFRSRDHVLGDAVTATSIYVKAPRFSFADAGYSTFVGANASRQAMLYVAANDGMLHAFDASTGQASSGQELWAFVPRSVFPGLYALASDDLPTNHRFCVDGSPYVTDVCTG
;
A
#
# COMPACT_ATOMS: atom_id res chain seq x y z
N PRO A 1 13.58 -40.82 19.12
CA PRO A 1 12.33 -40.11 18.86
C PRO A 1 12.36 -38.64 19.24
N THR A 2 13.08 -38.28 20.35
CA THR A 2 13.18 -36.91 20.86
C THR A 2 13.92 -35.94 19.92
N THR A 3 14.93 -36.43 19.20
CA THR A 3 15.75 -35.63 18.27
C THR A 3 14.99 -35.24 17.00
N LEU A 4 14.11 -36.11 16.50
CA LEU A 4 13.27 -35.80 15.32
C LEU A 4 12.20 -34.76 15.66
N ALA A 5 11.57 -34.87 16.84
CA ALA A 5 10.61 -33.91 17.32
C ALA A 5 11.20 -32.51 17.53
N ALA A 6 12.40 -32.45 18.13
CA ALA A 6 13.15 -31.19 18.32
C ALA A 6 13.60 -30.58 16.99
N GLY A 7 14.02 -31.41 16.02
CA GLY A 7 14.34 -30.95 14.66
C GLY A 7 13.13 -30.41 13.93
N LEU A 8 11.98 -31.08 14.03
CA LEU A 8 10.72 -30.63 13.42
C LEU A 8 10.21 -29.33 14.06
N GLN A 9 10.31 -29.21 15.39
CA GLN A 9 9.99 -27.97 16.11
C GLN A 9 10.92 -26.82 15.71
N GLY A 10 12.22 -27.09 15.51
CA GLY A 10 13.18 -26.10 15.03
C GLY A 10 12.87 -25.62 13.61
N VAL A 11 12.50 -26.55 12.72
CA VAL A 11 12.06 -26.22 11.34
C VAL A 11 10.74 -25.43 11.37
N LEU A 12 9.76 -25.86 12.15
CA LEU A 12 8.48 -25.14 12.30
C LEU A 12 8.67 -23.76 12.93
N ALA A 13 9.55 -23.60 13.90
CA ALA A 13 9.91 -22.30 14.47
C ALA A 13 10.62 -21.41 13.44
N GLY A 14 11.50 -21.96 12.62
CA GLY A 14 12.16 -21.26 11.51
C GLY A 14 11.17 -20.83 10.42
N VAL A 15 10.22 -21.69 10.06
CA VAL A 15 9.12 -21.35 9.12
C VAL A 15 8.19 -20.31 9.73
N SER A 16 7.91 -20.38 11.04
CA SER A 16 7.10 -19.39 11.76
C SER A 16 7.80 -18.04 11.92
N ALA A 17 9.12 -18.01 11.98
CA ALA A 17 9.91 -16.77 12.03
C ALA A 17 10.05 -16.11 10.66
N ASN A 18 10.03 -16.89 9.56
CA ASN A 18 10.12 -16.42 8.18
C ASN A 18 8.72 -16.30 7.53
N LYS A 19 7.84 -15.55 8.14
CA LYS A 19 6.49 -15.31 7.61
C LYS A 19 6.43 -14.25 6.49
N ALA A 20 7.58 -13.87 5.94
CA ALA A 20 7.62 -12.95 4.80
C ALA A 20 7.74 -13.75 3.50
N ALA A 21 6.83 -13.52 2.57
CA ALA A 21 6.93 -14.02 1.21
C ALA A 21 7.28 -12.86 0.27
N ALA A 22 8.18 -13.11 -0.69
CA ALA A 22 8.46 -12.14 -1.73
C ALA A 22 7.37 -12.25 -2.80
N ALA A 23 6.64 -11.16 -3.05
CA ALA A 23 5.57 -11.16 -4.04
C ALA A 23 6.11 -10.86 -5.45
N ALA A 24 6.92 -9.81 -5.60
CA ALA A 24 7.44 -9.39 -6.89
C ALA A 24 8.66 -8.47 -6.76
N ALA A 25 9.40 -8.34 -7.86
CA ALA A 25 10.45 -7.34 -7.97
C ALA A 25 10.35 -6.61 -9.32
N ALA A 26 10.48 -5.28 -9.29
CA ALA A 26 10.61 -4.44 -10.49
C ALA A 26 12.00 -3.82 -10.53
N THR A 27 12.55 -3.61 -11.72
CA THR A 27 13.84 -2.94 -11.91
C THR A 27 13.64 -1.55 -12.48
N SER A 28 14.54 -0.62 -12.16
CA SER A 28 14.55 0.73 -12.72
C SER A 28 14.85 0.71 -14.24
N SER A 29 15.63 -0.26 -14.70
CA SER A 29 15.94 -0.46 -16.12
C SER A 29 16.06 -1.95 -16.44
N PRO A 30 15.60 -2.40 -17.63
CA PRO A 30 15.87 -3.74 -18.12
C PRO A 30 17.37 -3.94 -18.45
N ASN A 31 18.11 -2.85 -18.69
CA ASN A 31 19.54 -2.85 -18.89
C ASN A 31 20.23 -2.21 -17.69
N VAL A 32 21.07 -2.95 -17.00
CA VAL A 32 21.89 -2.44 -15.90
C VAL A 32 22.89 -1.44 -16.45
N THR A 33 22.83 -0.18 -15.98
CA THR A 33 23.74 0.91 -16.38
C THR A 33 24.50 1.41 -15.15
N LEU A 34 25.50 2.27 -15.33
CA LEU A 34 26.24 2.84 -14.20
C LEU A 34 25.44 3.84 -13.34
N SER A 35 24.29 4.30 -13.80
CA SER A 35 23.61 5.46 -13.21
C SER A 35 22.15 5.24 -12.76
N ASP A 36 21.50 4.13 -13.09
CA ASP A 36 20.10 3.89 -12.72
C ASP A 36 19.83 2.39 -12.55
N ASN A 37 20.34 1.83 -11.48
CA ASN A 37 20.35 0.40 -11.19
C ASN A 37 19.57 0.09 -9.92
N GLY A 38 18.31 0.53 -9.87
CA GLY A 38 17.41 0.19 -8.76
C GLY A 38 16.67 -1.12 -8.97
N ILE A 39 16.57 -1.93 -7.93
CA ILE A 39 15.61 -3.01 -7.82
C ILE A 39 14.62 -2.66 -6.70
N TYR A 40 13.34 -2.81 -6.99
CA TYR A 40 12.24 -2.55 -6.08
C TYR A 40 11.54 -3.87 -5.80
N SER A 41 11.60 -4.34 -4.57
CA SER A 41 10.99 -5.60 -4.15
C SER A 41 9.80 -5.35 -3.25
N THR A 42 8.72 -6.09 -3.48
CA THR A 42 7.58 -6.16 -2.56
C THR A 42 7.67 -7.46 -1.76
N THR A 43 7.42 -7.36 -0.47
CA THR A 43 7.29 -8.50 0.43
C THR A 43 6.06 -8.32 1.31
N TYR A 44 5.53 -9.41 1.86
CA TYR A 44 4.40 -9.34 2.78
C TYR A 44 4.52 -10.39 3.88
N ARG A 45 3.80 -10.18 4.99
CA ARG A 45 3.77 -11.11 6.13
C ARG A 45 2.41 -11.80 6.20
N ILE A 46 2.39 -13.12 6.03
CA ILE A 46 1.19 -13.93 6.20
C ILE A 46 0.70 -13.85 7.65
N GLY A 47 -0.60 -13.76 7.85
CA GLY A 47 -1.24 -13.67 9.17
C GLY A 47 -1.24 -12.26 9.78
N LYS A 48 -0.33 -11.37 9.35
CA LYS A 48 -0.40 -9.92 9.64
C LYS A 48 -1.06 -9.16 8.50
N TRP A 49 -0.84 -9.65 7.29
CA TRP A 49 -1.33 -9.10 6.04
C TRP A 49 -0.96 -7.62 5.91
N ASP A 50 0.31 -7.37 6.14
CA ASP A 50 0.97 -6.11 5.86
C ASP A 50 2.08 -6.29 4.83
N GLY A 51 2.40 -5.22 4.14
CA GLY A 51 3.36 -5.18 3.05
C GLY A 51 4.60 -4.36 3.37
N GLU A 52 5.65 -4.63 2.62
CA GLU A 52 6.86 -3.82 2.60
C GLU A 52 7.34 -3.66 1.17
N VAL A 53 7.79 -2.46 0.84
CA VAL A 53 8.42 -2.14 -0.43
C VAL A 53 9.81 -1.60 -0.16
N LYS A 54 10.83 -2.21 -0.76
CA LYS A 54 12.23 -1.84 -0.57
C LYS A 54 12.89 -1.49 -1.89
N ALA A 55 13.76 -0.48 -1.86
CA ALA A 55 14.70 -0.20 -2.94
C ALA A 55 16.11 -0.64 -2.55
N GLN A 56 16.78 -1.32 -3.44
CA GLN A 56 18.17 -1.73 -3.35
C GLN A 56 18.87 -1.42 -4.67
N GLN A 57 20.18 -1.45 -4.69
CA GLN A 57 20.96 -1.29 -5.92
C GLN A 57 21.35 -2.66 -6.49
N ILE A 58 21.47 -2.71 -7.81
CA ILE A 58 22.09 -3.83 -8.54
C ILE A 58 23.40 -3.30 -9.11
N ASP A 59 24.49 -4.05 -8.96
CA ASP A 59 25.76 -3.76 -9.60
C ASP A 59 25.76 -4.19 -11.09
N THR A 60 26.80 -3.82 -11.81
CA THR A 60 26.96 -4.18 -13.23
C THR A 60 27.12 -5.68 -13.51
N HIS A 61 27.31 -6.49 -12.47
CA HIS A 61 27.39 -7.95 -12.55
C HIS A 61 26.04 -8.61 -12.18
N GLY A 62 25.01 -7.82 -11.85
CA GLY A 62 23.69 -8.31 -11.48
C GLY A 62 23.53 -8.66 -10.00
N ASN A 63 24.52 -8.36 -9.13
CA ASN A 63 24.40 -8.62 -7.70
C ASN A 63 23.57 -7.54 -7.05
N VAL A 64 22.56 -7.95 -6.26
CA VAL A 64 21.75 -7.04 -5.47
C VAL A 64 22.49 -6.68 -4.18
N SER A 65 22.62 -5.39 -3.92
CA SER A 65 23.20 -4.87 -2.68
C SER A 65 22.39 -5.33 -1.48
N THR A 66 23.06 -5.70 -0.39
CA THR A 66 22.40 -5.98 0.90
C THR A 66 21.92 -4.69 1.58
N ALA A 67 22.50 -3.54 1.22
CA ALA A 67 22.10 -2.24 1.74
C ALA A 67 20.78 -1.79 1.11
N VAL A 68 19.76 -1.57 1.95
CA VAL A 68 18.46 -1.02 1.55
C VAL A 68 18.60 0.50 1.43
N GLN A 69 18.23 1.06 0.29
CA GLN A 69 18.24 2.49 0.04
C GLN A 69 17.07 3.19 0.78
N TRP A 70 15.91 2.58 0.73
CA TRP A 70 14.71 3.00 1.48
C TRP A 70 13.73 1.83 1.63
N SER A 71 12.86 1.95 2.65
CA SER A 71 11.76 1.05 2.98
C SER A 71 10.47 1.86 3.13
N ALA A 72 9.46 1.57 2.31
CA ALA A 72 8.24 2.37 2.26
C ALA A 72 7.33 2.16 3.48
N GLY A 73 7.25 0.94 4.01
CA GLY A 73 6.41 0.63 5.17
C GLY A 73 6.74 1.51 6.39
N PRO A 74 8.00 1.50 6.91
CA PRO A 74 8.40 2.38 8.01
C PRO A 74 8.26 3.86 7.72
N LEU A 75 8.50 4.32 6.47
CA LEU A 75 8.33 5.71 6.08
C LEU A 75 6.85 6.13 6.11
N LEU A 76 5.96 5.25 5.67
CA LEU A 76 4.52 5.47 5.72
C LEU A 76 4.02 5.48 7.17
N ASP A 77 4.46 4.53 8.00
CA ASP A 77 4.11 4.49 9.42
C ASP A 77 4.56 5.76 10.15
N ALA A 78 5.79 6.22 9.93
CA ALA A 78 6.31 7.44 10.54
C ALA A 78 5.50 8.68 10.14
N ARG A 79 5.02 8.75 8.90
CA ARG A 79 4.20 9.85 8.40
C ARG A 79 2.83 9.93 9.09
N ILE A 80 2.24 8.78 9.42
CA ILE A 80 0.89 8.70 10.01
C ILE A 80 0.90 9.09 11.49
N PHE A 81 2.02 8.93 12.19
CA PHE A 81 2.18 9.35 13.60
C PHE A 81 2.39 10.86 13.77
N SER A 82 2.58 11.61 12.69
CA SER A 82 2.59 13.08 12.74
C SER A 82 1.21 13.61 13.15
N PRO A 83 1.13 14.74 13.90
CA PRO A 83 -0.18 15.29 14.26
C PRO A 83 -1.00 15.60 13.01
N GLY A 84 -2.14 14.91 12.90
CA GLY A 84 -3.07 15.05 11.80
C GLY A 84 -2.81 14.08 10.63
N ASP A 85 -3.86 13.87 9.84
CA ASP A 85 -3.82 13.08 8.63
C ASP A 85 -3.25 13.90 7.48
N ASN A 86 -2.02 13.64 7.08
CA ASN A 86 -1.32 14.36 6.02
C ASN A 86 -1.15 13.53 4.73
N ARG A 87 -1.79 12.35 4.63
CA ARG A 87 -1.74 11.55 3.41
C ARG A 87 -2.60 12.16 2.30
N THR A 88 -2.05 12.21 1.10
CA THR A 88 -2.76 12.58 -0.12
C THR A 88 -3.37 11.31 -0.71
N ILE A 89 -4.64 11.03 -0.41
CA ILE A 89 -5.35 9.88 -0.95
C ILE A 89 -6.53 10.38 -1.77
N TYR A 90 -6.63 9.88 -3.00
CA TYR A 90 -7.68 10.22 -3.94
C TYR A 90 -8.67 9.07 -4.15
N THR A 91 -9.84 9.41 -4.63
CA THR A 91 -10.80 8.50 -5.25
C THR A 91 -11.44 9.16 -6.46
N PHE A 92 -12.26 8.41 -7.20
CA PHE A 92 -12.91 8.91 -8.42
C PHE A 92 -13.96 9.97 -8.12
N SER A 93 -13.98 11.00 -8.95
CA SER A 93 -15.04 12.03 -9.02
C SER A 93 -15.60 12.15 -10.43
N ALA A 94 -16.90 12.01 -10.59
CA ALA A 94 -17.55 12.20 -11.91
C ALA A 94 -17.53 13.67 -12.34
N SER A 95 -17.58 14.62 -11.39
CA SER A 95 -17.74 16.06 -11.64
C SER A 95 -16.41 16.81 -11.77
N ALA A 96 -15.32 16.34 -11.16
CA ALA A 96 -14.03 17.00 -11.26
C ALA A 96 -13.43 16.86 -12.66
N VAL A 97 -12.65 17.86 -13.10
CA VAL A 97 -11.99 17.88 -14.41
C VAL A 97 -11.00 16.74 -14.54
N ASP A 98 -10.16 16.54 -13.54
CA ASP A 98 -9.17 15.48 -13.44
C ASP A 98 -9.74 14.12 -12.99
N LYS A 99 -11.09 14.05 -12.79
CA LYS A 99 -11.79 12.86 -12.29
C LYS A 99 -11.35 12.39 -10.90
N LEU A 100 -10.69 13.24 -10.13
CA LEU A 100 -10.19 12.92 -8.79
C LEU A 100 -10.86 13.82 -7.73
N LYS A 101 -10.97 13.28 -6.53
CA LYS A 101 -11.33 14.01 -5.31
C LYS A 101 -10.65 13.38 -4.10
N PRO A 102 -10.44 14.13 -3.01
CA PRO A 102 -9.88 13.58 -1.78
C PRO A 102 -10.74 12.42 -1.24
N PHE A 103 -10.09 11.32 -0.86
CA PHE A 103 -10.70 10.23 -0.11
C PHE A 103 -10.72 10.60 1.37
N GLN A 104 -11.54 11.61 1.70
CA GLN A 104 -11.78 12.15 3.04
C GLN A 104 -13.28 12.27 3.26
N TRP A 105 -13.74 12.22 4.52
CA TRP A 105 -15.17 12.20 4.83
C TRP A 105 -15.95 13.33 4.16
N ALA A 106 -15.45 14.56 4.28
CA ALA A 106 -16.07 15.73 3.65
C ALA A 106 -16.03 15.71 2.11
N GLY A 107 -15.15 14.92 1.51
CA GLY A 107 -15.04 14.76 0.04
C GLY A 107 -15.96 13.70 -0.53
N LEU A 108 -16.55 12.85 0.31
CA LEU A 108 -17.44 11.78 -0.13
C LEU A 108 -18.89 12.25 -0.24
N LEU A 109 -19.58 11.80 -1.29
CA LEU A 109 -21.02 11.99 -1.43
C LEU A 109 -21.78 11.14 -0.38
N PRO A 110 -23.00 11.51 0.02
CA PRO A 110 -23.81 10.72 0.96
C PRO A 110 -23.94 9.24 0.56
N ALA A 111 -24.10 8.94 -0.71
CA ALA A 111 -24.17 7.59 -1.25
C ALA A 111 -22.83 6.82 -1.11
N GLU A 112 -21.71 7.53 -1.09
CA GLU A 112 -20.39 6.93 -0.86
C GLU A 112 -20.11 6.76 0.63
N GLN A 113 -20.51 7.71 1.47
CA GLN A 113 -20.43 7.61 2.94
C GLN A 113 -21.22 6.41 3.47
N ALA A 114 -22.34 6.05 2.81
CA ALA A 114 -23.15 4.89 3.19
C ALA A 114 -22.39 3.54 3.13
N TYR A 115 -21.29 3.46 2.37
CA TYR A 115 -20.43 2.27 2.37
C TYR A 115 -19.63 2.11 3.66
N PHE A 116 -19.48 3.17 4.45
CA PHE A 116 -18.68 3.19 5.68
C PHE A 116 -19.54 3.30 6.94
N ASN A 117 -20.68 3.99 6.85
CA ASN A 117 -21.61 4.13 7.99
C ASN A 117 -22.26 2.80 8.37
N ASN A 118 -22.45 2.60 9.69
CA ASN A 118 -23.14 1.46 10.26
C ASN A 118 -22.54 0.11 9.86
N LYS A 119 -21.20 0.04 9.75
CA LYS A 119 -20.47 -1.20 9.42
C LYS A 119 -19.95 -1.93 10.66
N GLY A 120 -20.02 -1.32 11.84
CA GLY A 120 -19.52 -1.90 13.09
C GLY A 120 -20.05 -3.31 13.35
N SER A 121 -21.36 -3.54 13.19
CA SER A 121 -21.99 -4.86 13.41
C SER A 121 -21.50 -5.97 12.46
N LEU A 122 -20.75 -5.62 11.40
CA LEU A 122 -20.14 -6.56 10.48
C LEU A 122 -18.69 -6.93 10.87
N LEU A 123 -18.13 -6.25 11.88
CA LEU A 123 -16.78 -6.54 12.38
C LEU A 123 -16.87 -7.68 13.42
N HIS A 124 -15.94 -8.62 13.33
CA HIS A 124 -15.92 -9.81 14.19
C HIS A 124 -15.86 -9.42 15.70
N GLN A 125 -15.08 -8.41 16.07
CA GLN A 125 -14.92 -7.93 17.44
C GLN A 125 -16.12 -7.16 18.01
N TYR A 126 -17.10 -6.77 17.18
CA TYR A 126 -18.18 -5.84 17.57
C TYR A 126 -18.94 -6.26 18.81
N GLY A 127 -19.29 -7.55 18.93
CA GLY A 127 -20.05 -8.06 20.07
C GLY A 127 -19.31 -7.99 21.42
N GLY A 128 -17.98 -7.87 21.39
CA GLY A 128 -17.13 -7.70 22.57
C GLY A 128 -16.88 -6.23 22.97
N LEU A 129 -17.32 -5.28 22.13
CA LEU A 129 -17.14 -3.86 22.41
C LEU A 129 -18.16 -3.33 23.39
N SER A 130 -17.78 -2.33 24.21
CA SER A 130 -18.73 -1.56 25.03
C SER A 130 -19.74 -0.83 24.14
N SER A 131 -20.93 -0.48 24.69
CA SER A 131 -21.94 0.26 23.91
C SER A 131 -21.42 1.58 23.35
N ALA A 132 -20.54 2.27 24.07
CA ALA A 132 -19.91 3.48 23.57
C ALA A 132 -18.99 3.19 22.37
N ASN A 133 -18.20 2.13 22.43
CA ASN A 133 -17.31 1.72 21.34
C ASN A 133 -18.09 1.18 20.13
N GLN A 134 -19.25 0.56 20.35
CA GLN A 134 -20.14 0.14 19.26
C GLN A 134 -20.68 1.35 18.47
N ILE A 135 -20.94 2.47 19.13
CA ILE A 135 -21.30 3.72 18.45
C ILE A 135 -20.14 4.19 17.57
N VAL A 136 -18.92 4.20 18.11
CA VAL A 136 -17.70 4.58 17.36
C VAL A 136 -17.45 3.62 16.19
N ALA A 137 -17.65 2.31 16.38
CA ALA A 137 -17.51 1.30 15.33
C ALA A 137 -18.47 1.52 14.15
N ASN A 138 -19.63 2.12 14.41
CA ASN A 138 -20.66 2.45 13.41
C ASN A 138 -20.47 3.83 12.77
N ASP A 139 -19.53 4.63 13.27
CA ASP A 139 -19.18 5.93 12.70
C ASP A 139 -18.31 5.75 11.45
N GLY A 140 -18.87 6.09 10.30
CA GLY A 140 -18.18 5.92 9.01
C GLY A 140 -16.96 6.83 8.85
N GLU A 141 -16.93 7.99 9.49
CA GLU A 141 -15.76 8.87 9.46
C GLU A 141 -14.59 8.24 10.22
N GLN A 142 -14.86 7.63 11.39
CA GLN A 142 -13.83 6.93 12.16
C GLN A 142 -13.28 5.71 11.41
N LEU A 143 -14.15 4.95 10.74
CA LEU A 143 -13.73 3.87 9.88
C LEU A 143 -12.88 4.39 8.71
N LEU A 144 -13.28 5.49 8.07
CA LEU A 144 -12.51 6.09 6.98
C LEU A 144 -11.12 6.55 7.45
N LEU A 145 -11.02 7.19 8.61
CA LEU A 145 -9.74 7.57 9.22
C LEU A 145 -8.84 6.35 9.47
N TYR A 146 -9.40 5.25 9.98
CA TYR A 146 -8.67 3.99 10.12
C TYR A 146 -8.16 3.48 8.77
N LEU A 147 -9.00 3.44 7.74
CA LEU A 147 -8.61 3.00 6.38
C LEU A 147 -7.52 3.91 5.80
N ARG A 148 -7.53 5.19 6.10
CA ARG A 148 -6.49 6.14 5.73
C ARG A 148 -5.18 5.96 6.51
N GLY A 149 -5.14 5.03 7.47
CA GLY A 149 -3.93 4.66 8.21
C GLY A 149 -3.91 5.10 9.68
N GLN A 150 -4.90 5.89 10.15
CA GLN A 150 -4.90 6.37 11.52
C GLN A 150 -5.03 5.21 12.52
N LYS A 151 -4.24 5.23 13.61
CA LYS A 151 -4.14 4.13 14.58
C LYS A 151 -4.78 4.41 15.94
N GLN A 152 -5.31 5.62 16.16
CA GLN A 152 -5.82 6.04 17.48
C GLN A 152 -7.01 5.23 18.00
N LEU A 153 -7.71 4.49 17.14
CA LEU A 153 -8.82 3.61 17.51
C LEU A 153 -8.51 2.12 17.33
N GLU A 154 -7.24 1.76 17.12
CA GLU A 154 -6.85 0.36 17.08
C GLU A 154 -6.89 -0.27 18.48
N LEU A 155 -7.32 -1.53 18.57
CA LEU A 155 -7.53 -2.26 19.82
C LEU A 155 -6.32 -2.22 20.77
N LEU A 156 -5.10 -2.40 20.25
CA LEU A 156 -3.90 -2.37 21.09
C LEU A 156 -3.42 -0.94 21.40
N THR A 157 -3.66 0.01 20.52
CA THR A 157 -3.21 1.41 20.70
C THR A 157 -4.11 2.17 21.65
N ALA A 158 -5.43 2.02 21.49
CA ALA A 158 -6.43 2.75 22.27
C ALA A 158 -6.84 2.02 23.57
N GLY A 159 -6.39 0.77 23.78
CA GLY A 159 -6.76 -0.03 24.96
C GLY A 159 -8.27 -0.17 25.07
N PRO A 160 -8.89 0.25 26.22
CA PRO A 160 -10.34 0.10 26.43
C PRO A 160 -11.22 0.86 25.42
N ASN A 161 -10.64 1.85 24.72
CA ASN A 161 -11.32 2.65 23.69
C ASN A 161 -11.07 2.13 22.28
N GLY A 162 -10.32 1.03 22.14
CA GLY A 162 -10.02 0.41 20.86
C GLY A 162 -11.27 -0.18 20.21
N VAL A 163 -11.37 -0.04 18.90
CA VAL A 163 -12.54 -0.42 18.11
C VAL A 163 -12.16 -1.26 16.90
N PHE A 164 -11.04 -0.91 16.23
CA PHE A 164 -10.62 -1.51 14.98
C PHE A 164 -9.40 -2.42 15.16
N ARG A 165 -9.19 -3.33 14.22
CA ARG A 165 -8.04 -4.23 14.18
C ARG A 165 -6.72 -3.47 14.35
N SER A 166 -5.83 -4.00 15.17
CA SER A 166 -4.46 -3.47 15.30
C SER A 166 -3.59 -3.91 14.12
N ARG A 167 -2.79 -2.98 13.60
CA ARG A 167 -1.84 -3.20 12.52
C ARG A 167 -0.42 -2.93 13.01
N ASP A 168 0.52 -3.79 12.63
CA ASP A 168 1.93 -3.52 12.85
C ASP A 168 2.38 -2.41 11.87
N HIS A 169 2.06 -2.59 10.56
CA HIS A 169 2.30 -1.60 9.51
C HIS A 169 0.99 -1.24 8.81
N VAL A 170 0.95 -0.03 8.25
CA VAL A 170 -0.24 0.49 7.56
C VAL A 170 -0.32 0.03 6.11
N LEU A 171 0.83 -0.11 5.45
CA LEU A 171 0.88 -0.61 4.08
C LEU A 171 0.34 -2.04 4.02
N GLY A 172 -0.66 -2.27 3.19
CA GLY A 172 -1.23 -3.59 2.97
C GLY A 172 -0.32 -4.52 2.18
N ASP A 173 -0.61 -5.80 2.24
CA ASP A 173 0.09 -6.82 1.48
C ASP A 173 -0.16 -6.67 -0.03
N ALA A 174 0.88 -6.97 -0.82
CA ALA A 174 0.82 -7.09 -2.28
C ALA A 174 1.17 -8.54 -2.65
N VAL A 175 0.16 -9.44 -2.62
CA VAL A 175 0.39 -10.88 -2.79
C VAL A 175 0.68 -11.22 -4.24
N THR A 176 -0.15 -10.76 -5.18
CA THR A 176 -0.03 -11.06 -6.61
C THR A 176 0.33 -9.84 -7.45
N ALA A 177 0.26 -8.64 -6.88
CA ALA A 177 0.59 -7.41 -7.57
C ALA A 177 2.10 -7.27 -7.78
N THR A 178 2.50 -7.06 -9.02
CA THR A 178 3.86 -6.64 -9.38
C THR A 178 3.94 -5.13 -9.35
N SER A 179 4.93 -4.57 -8.65
CA SER A 179 5.19 -3.13 -8.72
C SER A 179 5.67 -2.70 -10.10
N ILE A 180 5.38 -1.46 -10.50
CA ILE A 180 5.85 -0.92 -11.75
C ILE A 180 6.60 0.40 -11.55
N TYR A 181 7.81 0.46 -12.10
CA TYR A 181 8.65 1.66 -12.08
C TYR A 181 8.42 2.51 -13.32
N VAL A 182 8.23 3.80 -13.13
CA VAL A 182 8.00 4.78 -14.20
C VAL A 182 8.90 5.99 -13.98
N LYS A 183 9.70 6.33 -15.01
CA LYS A 183 10.53 7.55 -15.07
C LYS A 183 10.39 8.15 -16.46
N ALA A 184 11.48 8.56 -17.09
CA ALA A 184 11.47 9.04 -18.47
C ALA A 184 10.89 7.99 -19.43
N PRO A 185 10.20 8.40 -20.51
CA PRO A 185 9.71 7.48 -21.53
C PRO A 185 10.85 6.63 -22.12
N ARG A 186 10.60 5.33 -22.32
CA ARG A 186 11.64 4.38 -22.72
C ARG A 186 11.43 3.82 -24.12
N PHE A 187 10.30 4.11 -24.73
CA PHE A 187 9.98 3.61 -26.06
C PHE A 187 10.53 4.52 -27.16
N SER A 188 10.67 3.99 -28.36
CA SER A 188 11.10 4.72 -29.56
C SER A 188 10.04 4.56 -30.63
N PHE A 189 8.87 5.17 -30.39
CA PHE A 189 7.78 5.17 -31.37
C PHE A 189 8.05 6.19 -32.47
N ALA A 190 7.68 5.82 -33.71
CA ALA A 190 7.82 6.68 -34.91
C ALA A 190 6.65 7.68 -35.07
N ASP A 191 5.70 7.72 -34.12
CA ASP A 191 4.53 8.56 -34.19
C ASP A 191 4.89 10.05 -34.14
N ALA A 192 4.14 10.86 -34.90
CA ALA A 192 4.36 12.30 -34.95
C ALA A 192 4.20 12.90 -33.54
N GLY A 193 5.20 13.68 -33.10
CA GLY A 193 5.22 14.31 -31.78
C GLY A 193 5.75 13.44 -30.63
N TYR A 194 5.97 12.14 -30.81
CA TYR A 194 6.49 11.29 -29.72
C TYR A 194 7.89 11.71 -29.23
N SER A 195 8.78 12.11 -30.14
CA SER A 195 10.10 12.64 -29.76
C SER A 195 10.01 13.90 -28.90
N THR A 196 9.04 14.77 -29.18
CA THR A 196 8.76 15.96 -28.35
C THR A 196 8.25 15.56 -26.98
N PHE A 197 7.35 14.59 -26.90
CA PHE A 197 6.87 14.02 -25.63
C PHE A 197 8.01 13.42 -24.81
N VAL A 198 8.92 12.63 -25.42
CA VAL A 198 10.10 12.08 -24.76
C VAL A 198 10.99 13.20 -24.20
N GLY A 199 11.27 14.23 -25.00
CA GLY A 199 12.05 15.40 -24.56
C GLY A 199 11.43 16.14 -23.39
N ALA A 200 10.12 16.38 -23.43
CA ALA A 200 9.36 17.05 -22.37
C ALA A 200 9.31 16.24 -21.06
N ASN A 201 9.42 14.92 -21.12
CA ASN A 201 9.36 14.01 -19.98
C ASN A 201 10.72 13.40 -19.59
N ALA A 202 11.83 13.87 -20.16
CA ALA A 202 13.17 13.32 -19.91
C ALA A 202 13.59 13.42 -18.44
N SER A 203 13.14 14.46 -17.74
CA SER A 203 13.42 14.73 -16.31
C SER A 203 12.26 14.38 -15.39
N ARG A 204 11.27 13.61 -15.86
CA ARG A 204 10.12 13.21 -15.03
C ARG A 204 10.59 12.49 -13.76
N GLN A 205 9.96 12.80 -12.62
CA GLN A 205 10.24 12.16 -11.34
C GLN A 205 10.06 10.63 -11.45
N ALA A 206 10.99 9.91 -10.84
CA ALA A 206 10.90 8.47 -10.75
C ALA A 206 9.78 8.07 -9.77
N MET A 207 8.86 7.23 -10.22
CA MET A 207 7.71 6.75 -9.45
C MET A 207 7.68 5.25 -9.41
N LEU A 208 7.28 4.68 -8.28
CA LEU A 208 6.96 3.26 -8.15
C LEU A 208 5.48 3.13 -7.78
N TYR A 209 4.72 2.44 -8.61
CA TYR A 209 3.31 2.14 -8.36
C TYR A 209 3.16 0.73 -7.81
N VAL A 210 2.42 0.60 -6.71
CA VAL A 210 2.17 -0.67 -6.02
C VAL A 210 0.71 -0.76 -5.65
N ALA A 211 0.03 -1.79 -6.11
CA ALA A 211 -1.32 -2.12 -5.67
C ALA A 211 -1.25 -3.00 -4.42
N ALA A 212 -2.08 -2.70 -3.41
CA ALA A 212 -2.06 -3.41 -2.13
C ALA A 212 -3.46 -3.71 -1.61
N ASN A 213 -3.54 -4.73 -0.76
CA ASN A 213 -4.80 -5.21 -0.20
C ASN A 213 -5.36 -4.35 0.93
N ASP A 214 -4.72 -3.24 1.28
CA ASP A 214 -5.35 -2.15 2.05
C ASP A 214 -6.38 -1.34 1.24
N GLY A 215 -6.60 -1.72 -0.03
CA GLY A 215 -7.58 -1.14 -0.93
C GLY A 215 -7.05 -0.01 -1.78
N MET A 216 -5.74 0.15 -1.90
CA MET A 216 -5.12 1.30 -2.56
C MET A 216 -4.12 0.92 -3.66
N LEU A 217 -4.04 1.78 -4.66
CA LEU A 217 -2.87 1.90 -5.52
C LEU A 217 -1.99 3.01 -4.92
N HIS A 218 -0.79 2.65 -4.49
CA HIS A 218 0.19 3.57 -3.93
C HIS A 218 1.15 4.08 -4.99
N ALA A 219 1.57 5.33 -4.85
CA ALA A 219 2.59 5.96 -5.69
C ALA A 219 3.72 6.47 -4.78
N PHE A 220 4.84 5.77 -4.80
CA PHE A 220 6.03 6.12 -4.04
C PHE A 220 7.05 6.87 -4.89
N ASP A 221 7.80 7.76 -4.26
CA ASP A 221 8.99 8.35 -4.86
C ASP A 221 10.07 7.27 -5.00
N ALA A 222 10.34 6.87 -6.23
CA ALA A 222 11.32 5.84 -6.54
C ALA A 222 12.76 6.38 -6.68
N SER A 223 13.01 7.63 -6.36
CA SER A 223 14.37 8.18 -6.34
C SER A 223 15.21 7.54 -5.23
N THR A 224 16.51 7.72 -5.30
CA THR A 224 17.46 7.30 -4.26
C THR A 224 18.31 8.49 -3.84
N GLY A 225 18.67 8.55 -2.54
CA GLY A 225 19.51 9.61 -2.01
C GLY A 225 18.84 10.99 -1.87
N GLN A 226 17.52 11.07 -2.01
CA GLN A 226 16.74 12.28 -1.79
C GLN A 226 15.96 12.19 -0.47
N ALA A 227 15.59 13.30 0.12
CA ALA A 227 14.78 13.32 1.35
C ALA A 227 13.39 12.71 1.17
N SER A 228 12.84 12.73 -0.03
CA SER A 228 11.55 12.16 -0.41
C SER A 228 11.62 10.70 -0.85
N SER A 229 12.83 10.13 -1.01
CA SER A 229 13.01 8.75 -1.49
C SER A 229 12.23 7.74 -0.66
N GLY A 230 11.40 6.94 -1.31
CA GLY A 230 10.53 5.93 -0.70
C GLY A 230 9.27 6.48 -0.03
N GLN A 231 9.06 7.79 0.01
CA GLN A 231 7.83 8.35 0.55
C GLN A 231 6.64 8.13 -0.40
N GLU A 232 5.48 7.83 0.17
CA GLU A 232 4.23 7.86 -0.57
C GLU A 232 3.90 9.30 -0.94
N LEU A 233 3.84 9.59 -2.23
CA LEU A 233 3.44 10.92 -2.71
C LEU A 233 1.92 11.05 -2.79
N TRP A 234 1.25 9.97 -3.22
CA TRP A 234 -0.20 9.85 -3.22
C TRP A 234 -0.63 8.39 -3.25
N ALA A 235 -1.89 8.15 -2.92
CA ALA A 235 -2.56 6.87 -3.12
C ALA A 235 -3.93 7.08 -3.79
N PHE A 236 -4.49 6.02 -4.38
CA PHE A 236 -5.80 6.04 -5.01
C PHE A 236 -6.63 4.84 -4.57
N VAL A 237 -7.86 5.10 -4.12
CA VAL A 237 -8.84 4.08 -3.73
C VAL A 237 -9.90 3.97 -4.84
N PRO A 238 -9.97 2.85 -5.58
CA PRO A 238 -11.02 2.63 -6.56
C PRO A 238 -12.40 2.55 -5.89
N ARG A 239 -13.42 3.19 -6.45
CA ARG A 239 -14.79 3.12 -5.88
C ARG A 239 -15.35 1.68 -5.85
N SER A 240 -14.89 0.83 -6.74
CA SER A 240 -15.31 -0.58 -6.80
C SER A 240 -15.03 -1.37 -5.52
N VAL A 241 -14.01 -0.98 -4.75
CA VAL A 241 -13.65 -1.67 -3.50
C VAL A 241 -14.39 -1.14 -2.26
N PHE A 242 -15.03 0.02 -2.33
CA PHE A 242 -15.74 0.64 -1.18
C PHE A 242 -16.63 -0.33 -0.41
N PRO A 243 -17.47 -1.18 -1.09
CA PRO A 243 -18.37 -2.08 -0.38
C PRO A 243 -17.71 -3.07 0.58
N GLY A 244 -16.43 -3.41 0.33
CA GLY A 244 -15.67 -4.41 1.10
C GLY A 244 -14.65 -3.84 2.08
N LEU A 245 -14.33 -2.54 2.00
CA LEU A 245 -13.21 -1.97 2.77
C LEU A 245 -13.39 -2.05 4.28
N TYR A 246 -14.63 -2.06 4.79
CA TYR A 246 -14.88 -2.19 6.22
C TYR A 246 -14.24 -3.47 6.82
N ALA A 247 -14.15 -4.55 6.03
CA ALA A 247 -13.60 -5.81 6.48
C ALA A 247 -12.11 -5.72 6.88
N LEU A 248 -11.38 -4.73 6.36
CA LEU A 248 -9.99 -4.48 6.73
C LEU A 248 -9.85 -4.05 8.21
N ALA A 249 -10.92 -3.53 8.80
CA ALA A 249 -10.98 -3.11 10.19
C ALA A 249 -11.38 -4.24 11.16
N SER A 250 -11.70 -5.43 10.64
CA SER A 250 -12.10 -6.60 11.43
C SER A 250 -10.87 -7.33 11.99
N ASP A 251 -10.93 -7.74 13.25
CA ASP A 251 -9.83 -8.41 13.94
C ASP A 251 -9.61 -9.85 13.48
N ASP A 252 -10.56 -10.44 12.74
CA ASP A 252 -10.44 -11.76 12.11
C ASP A 252 -9.74 -11.74 10.73
N LEU A 253 -9.36 -10.56 10.24
CA LEU A 253 -8.62 -10.45 8.97
C LEU A 253 -7.38 -11.37 8.90
N PRO A 254 -6.63 -11.61 9.98
CA PRO A 254 -5.50 -12.56 9.97
C PRO A 254 -5.84 -13.95 9.47
N THR A 255 -7.06 -14.41 9.71
CA THR A 255 -7.56 -15.73 9.27
C THR A 255 -8.59 -15.65 8.15
N ASN A 256 -9.12 -14.45 7.87
CA ASN A 256 -10.16 -14.20 6.86
C ASN A 256 -9.72 -13.08 5.91
N HIS A 257 -8.55 -13.28 5.29
CA HIS A 257 -7.91 -12.32 4.40
C HIS A 257 -8.83 -11.87 3.25
N ARG A 258 -8.72 -10.61 2.86
CA ARG A 258 -9.51 -10.00 1.77
C ARG A 258 -8.59 -9.44 0.70
N PHE A 259 -8.80 -9.88 -0.53
CA PHE A 259 -8.18 -9.28 -1.71
C PHE A 259 -9.01 -8.07 -2.15
N CYS A 260 -8.37 -6.91 -2.20
CA CYS A 260 -9.00 -5.63 -2.56
C CYS A 260 -8.42 -5.07 -3.86
N VAL A 261 -7.19 -4.56 -3.81
CA VAL A 261 -6.46 -4.04 -4.97
C VAL A 261 -5.18 -4.84 -5.11
N ASP A 262 -5.24 -5.97 -5.83
CA ASP A 262 -4.15 -6.95 -5.91
C ASP A 262 -3.76 -7.26 -7.38
N GLY A 263 -4.13 -6.38 -8.31
CA GLY A 263 -3.75 -6.45 -9.72
C GLY A 263 -2.49 -5.65 -10.00
N SER A 264 -1.58 -6.20 -10.82
CA SER A 264 -0.39 -5.46 -11.26
C SER A 264 -0.78 -4.22 -12.06
N PRO A 265 -0.29 -3.03 -11.70
CA PRO A 265 -0.51 -1.83 -12.50
C PRO A 265 0.10 -1.98 -13.89
N TYR A 266 -0.56 -1.44 -14.89
CA TYR A 266 0.00 -1.35 -16.24
C TYR A 266 0.14 0.13 -16.62
N VAL A 267 1.33 0.52 -17.07
CA VAL A 267 1.63 1.89 -17.48
C VAL A 267 2.18 1.88 -18.90
N THR A 268 1.63 2.76 -19.74
CA THR A 268 2.08 2.96 -21.11
C THR A 268 1.93 4.42 -21.51
N ASP A 269 2.65 4.83 -22.52
CA ASP A 269 2.48 6.12 -23.16
C ASP A 269 1.25 6.06 -24.10
N VAL A 270 0.38 7.04 -24.01
CA VAL A 270 -0.82 7.14 -24.86
C VAL A 270 -0.87 8.48 -25.56
N CYS A 271 -1.32 8.48 -26.81
CA CYS A 271 -1.65 9.69 -27.55
C CYS A 271 -3.14 9.98 -27.32
N THR A 272 -3.43 11.12 -26.70
CA THR A 272 -4.79 11.67 -26.63
C THR A 272 -4.89 12.71 -27.72
N GLY A 273 -5.59 12.36 -28.82
CA GLY A 273 -5.84 13.27 -29.94
C GLY A 273 -6.66 14.50 -29.58
#